data_b245b3f844120f97a1024a99d39bfb9e
#
_entry.id   b245b3f844120f97a1024a99d39bfb9e
#
_cell.length_a   1.000
_cell.length_b   1.000
_cell.length_c   1.000
_cell.angle_alpha   90.00
_cell.angle_beta   90.00
_cell.angle_gamma   90.00
#
_symmetry.space_group_name_H-M   'P 1'
#
loop_
_entity.id
_entity.type
_entity.pdbx_description
1 polymer ?
#
loop_
_entity_poly.entity_id
_entity_poly.type
_entity_poly.pdbx_seq_one_letter_code
_entity_poly.pdbx_strand_id
1 'polypeptide(L)'
;MKFMVGAGFQGSTEERNALIPQEQAHIKALREKGIVEALYISADHPYVWIVMQGESLEFIQQTLKTLPLYPYMQPEITPLM
;
A
#
# COMPACT_ATOMS: atom_id res chain seq x y z
N MET A 1 2.78 -9.03 -13.76
CA MET A 1 3.00 -7.60 -14.05
C MET A 1 3.36 -6.89 -12.75
N LYS A 2 4.21 -5.90 -12.86
CA LYS A 2 4.61 -5.08 -11.71
C LYS A 2 3.97 -3.71 -11.79
N PHE A 3 3.68 -3.17 -10.61
CA PHE A 3 3.06 -1.86 -10.48
C PHE A 3 3.74 -1.08 -9.36
N MET A 4 3.96 0.20 -9.58
CA MET A 4 4.39 1.10 -8.52
C MET A 4 3.15 1.80 -7.97
N VAL A 5 2.94 1.67 -6.66
CA VAL A 5 1.84 2.36 -5.98
C VAL A 5 2.44 3.45 -5.11
N GLY A 6 2.16 4.70 -5.44
CA GLY A 6 2.51 5.83 -4.60
C GLY A 6 1.25 6.31 -3.90
N ALA A 7 1.30 6.54 -2.60
CA ALA A 7 0.12 6.96 -1.87
C ALA A 7 0.46 7.95 -0.76
N GLY A 8 -0.21 9.09 -0.81
CA GLY A 8 -0.25 10.01 0.32
C GLY A 8 -1.32 9.58 1.30
N PHE A 9 -1.23 10.06 2.52
CA PHE A 9 -2.21 9.76 3.56
C PHE A 9 -2.92 11.04 4.00
N GLN A 10 -4.20 10.89 4.34
CA GLN A 10 -5.00 11.95 4.93
C GLN A 10 -5.60 11.45 6.24
N GLY A 11 -6.33 12.31 6.93
CA GLY A 11 -6.85 12.01 8.26
C GLY A 11 -5.84 12.32 9.35
N SER A 12 -6.22 12.09 10.60
CA SER A 12 -5.34 12.40 11.73
C SER A 12 -4.25 11.33 11.90
N THR A 13 -3.11 11.75 12.44
CA THR A 13 -2.03 10.83 12.76
C THR A 13 -2.51 9.77 13.78
N GLU A 14 -3.34 10.17 14.74
CA GLU A 14 -3.85 9.25 15.74
C GLU A 14 -4.70 8.14 15.13
N GLU A 15 -5.60 8.50 14.20
CA GLU A 15 -6.44 7.51 13.52
C GLU A 15 -5.60 6.52 12.73
N ARG A 16 -4.60 7.01 11.99
CA ARG A 16 -3.72 6.15 11.21
C ARG A 16 -2.87 5.26 12.11
N ASN A 17 -2.29 5.83 13.16
CA ASN A 17 -1.43 5.07 14.07
C ASN A 17 -2.16 3.92 14.75
N ALA A 18 -3.45 4.08 15.02
CA ALA A 18 -4.25 3.01 15.60
C ALA A 18 -4.37 1.80 14.68
N LEU A 19 -4.21 2.00 13.36
CA LEU A 19 -4.32 0.92 12.37
C LEU A 19 -2.98 0.34 11.94
N ILE A 20 -1.86 0.94 12.34
CA ILE A 20 -0.53 0.51 11.90
C ILE A 20 -0.24 -0.96 12.20
N PRO A 21 -0.51 -1.50 13.42
CA PRO A 21 -0.24 -2.91 13.66
C PRO A 21 -1.01 -3.84 12.71
N GLN A 22 -2.26 -3.53 12.42
CA GLN A 22 -3.08 -4.30 11.50
C GLN A 22 -2.56 -4.16 10.07
N GLU A 23 -2.16 -2.97 9.69
CA GLU A 23 -1.60 -2.69 8.37
C GLU A 23 -0.31 -3.47 8.16
N GLN A 24 0.60 -3.46 9.14
CA GLN A 24 1.86 -4.19 9.06
C GLN A 24 1.65 -5.68 8.92
N ALA A 25 0.69 -6.24 9.68
CA ALA A 25 0.37 -7.66 9.58
C ALA A 25 -0.17 -8.01 8.20
N HIS A 26 -1.02 -7.17 7.63
CA HIS A 26 -1.59 -7.40 6.31
C HIS A 26 -0.53 -7.29 5.20
N ILE A 27 0.33 -6.29 5.28
CA ILE A 27 1.45 -6.12 4.34
C ILE A 27 2.38 -7.33 4.40
N LYS A 28 2.67 -7.83 5.60
CA LYS A 28 3.50 -9.02 5.76
C LYS A 28 2.87 -10.22 5.05
N ALA A 29 1.57 -10.41 5.20
CA ALA A 29 0.85 -11.49 4.52
C ALA A 29 0.94 -11.35 3.00
N LEU A 30 0.81 -10.13 2.47
CA LEU A 30 0.94 -9.87 1.04
C LEU A 30 2.36 -10.11 0.54
N ARG A 31 3.38 -9.80 1.35
CA ARG A 31 4.77 -10.12 1.03
C ARG A 31 5.00 -11.63 0.93
N GLU A 32 4.44 -12.37 1.86
CA GLU A 32 4.57 -13.84 1.86
C GLU A 32 3.92 -14.47 0.63
N LYS A 33 2.88 -13.84 0.10
CA LYS A 33 2.22 -14.27 -1.13
C LYS A 33 2.92 -13.80 -2.39
N GLY A 34 3.96 -12.97 -2.27
CA GLY A 34 4.67 -12.42 -3.42
C GLY A 34 3.96 -11.25 -4.09
N ILE A 35 2.89 -10.72 -3.50
CA ILE A 35 2.14 -9.60 -4.07
C ILE A 35 2.85 -8.28 -3.79
N VAL A 36 3.37 -8.09 -2.58
CA VAL A 36 4.19 -6.92 -2.25
C VAL A 36 5.66 -7.32 -2.34
N GLU A 37 6.40 -6.70 -3.27
CA GLU A 37 7.83 -6.95 -3.43
C GLU A 37 8.68 -6.04 -2.56
N ALA A 38 8.28 -4.77 -2.45
CA ALA A 38 9.04 -3.78 -1.70
C ALA A 38 8.10 -2.70 -1.19
N LEU A 39 8.49 -2.07 -0.10
CA LEU A 39 7.73 -0.97 0.50
C LEU A 39 8.71 0.04 1.05
N TYR A 40 8.51 1.30 0.72
CA TYR A 40 9.34 2.40 1.19
C TYR A 40 8.43 3.48 1.78
N ILE A 41 8.83 4.01 2.92
CA ILE A 41 8.08 5.05 3.62
C ILE A 41 8.91 6.32 3.60
N SER A 42 8.29 7.44 3.25
CA SER A 42 8.98 8.72 3.24
C SER A 42 9.44 9.10 4.65
N ALA A 43 10.65 9.69 4.74
CA ALA A 43 11.21 10.12 6.00
C ALA A 43 10.69 11.48 6.47
N ASP A 44 10.09 12.27 5.58
CA ASP A 44 9.78 13.68 5.85
C ASP A 44 8.28 14.04 5.72
N HIS A 45 7.46 13.17 5.14
CA HIS A 45 6.02 13.44 5.02
C HIS A 45 5.25 12.12 4.91
N PRO A 46 3.93 12.11 5.18
CA PRO A 46 3.16 10.87 5.14
C PRO A 46 2.91 10.38 3.72
N TYR A 47 3.85 9.62 3.19
CA TYR A 47 3.80 9.07 1.85
C TYR A 47 4.46 7.70 1.84
N VAL A 48 3.96 6.80 1.00
CA VAL A 48 4.50 5.44 0.87
C VAL A 48 4.60 5.06 -0.61
N TRP A 49 5.63 4.29 -0.94
CA TRP A 49 5.79 3.67 -2.26
C TRP A 49 5.79 2.16 -2.07
N ILE A 50 4.93 1.48 -2.80
CA ILE A 50 4.81 0.02 -2.74
C ILE A 50 5.00 -0.53 -4.14
N VAL A 51 5.94 -1.46 -4.29
CA VAL A 51 6.07 -2.22 -5.53
C VAL A 51 5.25 -3.49 -5.38
N MET A 52 4.24 -3.63 -6.23
CA MET A 52 3.31 -4.74 -6.17
C MET A 52 3.34 -5.55 -7.45
N GLN A 53 3.04 -6.83 -7.33
CA GLN A 53 2.97 -7.75 -8.45
C GLN A 53 1.61 -8.42 -8.50
N GLY A 54 1.03 -8.48 -9.68
CA GLY A 54 -0.26 -9.11 -9.89
C GLY A 54 -0.58 -9.24 -11.37
N GLU A 55 -1.68 -9.89 -11.67
CA GLU A 55 -2.05 -10.21 -13.04
C GLU A 55 -2.69 -9.03 -13.79
N SER A 56 -3.21 -8.04 -13.08
CA SER A 56 -3.89 -6.91 -13.70
C SER A 56 -3.95 -5.71 -12.77
N LEU A 57 -4.22 -4.54 -13.34
CA LEU A 57 -4.47 -3.32 -12.59
C LEU A 57 -5.65 -3.50 -11.63
N GLU A 58 -6.70 -4.16 -12.08
CA GLU A 58 -7.89 -4.42 -11.27
C GLU A 58 -7.54 -5.25 -10.03
N PHE A 59 -6.70 -6.28 -10.19
CA PHE A 59 -6.22 -7.08 -9.07
C PHE A 59 -5.51 -6.22 -8.03
N ILE A 60 -4.64 -5.31 -8.49
CA ILE A 60 -3.91 -4.41 -7.58
C ILE A 60 -4.88 -3.47 -6.86
N GLN A 61 -5.86 -2.91 -7.58
CA GLN A 61 -6.87 -2.05 -6.97
C GLN A 61 -7.66 -2.78 -5.90
N GLN A 62 -8.10 -4.00 -6.17
CA GLN A 62 -8.85 -4.79 -5.20
C GLN A 62 -8.00 -5.16 -3.99
N THR A 63 -6.73 -5.47 -4.22
CA THR A 63 -5.81 -5.79 -3.13
C THR A 63 -5.59 -4.58 -2.21
N LEU A 64 -5.42 -3.39 -2.79
CA LEU A 64 -5.26 -2.16 -2.01
C LEU A 64 -6.47 -1.89 -1.13
N LYS A 65 -7.67 -2.19 -1.61
CA LYS A 65 -8.89 -1.97 -0.83
C LYS A 65 -8.97 -2.83 0.42
N THR A 66 -8.19 -3.89 0.51
CA THR A 66 -8.14 -4.75 1.70
C THR A 66 -7.25 -4.18 2.81
N LEU A 67 -6.44 -3.17 2.51
CA LEU A 67 -5.52 -2.59 3.49
C LEU A 67 -6.30 -1.78 4.53
N PRO A 68 -6.00 -1.97 5.85
CA PRO A 68 -6.65 -1.19 6.90
C PRO A 68 -6.53 0.32 6.71
N LEU A 69 -5.40 0.81 6.17
CA LEU A 69 -5.19 2.23 5.93
C LEU A 69 -5.79 2.73 4.62
N TYR A 70 -6.40 1.87 3.82
CA TYR A 70 -6.93 2.28 2.51
C TYR A 70 -7.86 3.51 2.57
N PRO A 71 -8.78 3.63 3.55
CA PRO A 71 -9.65 4.81 3.61
C PRO A 71 -8.92 6.14 3.77
N TYR A 72 -7.67 6.08 4.24
CA TYR A 72 -6.83 7.27 4.44
C TYR A 72 -5.82 7.47 3.32
N MET A 73 -5.79 6.58 2.32
CA MET A 73 -4.81 6.61 1.23
C MET A 73 -5.38 7.30 0.01
N GLN A 74 -4.49 7.97 -0.72
CA GLN A 74 -4.77 8.48 -2.05
C GLN A 74 -3.81 7.80 -3.02
N PRO A 75 -4.11 6.55 -3.43
CA PRO A 75 -3.16 5.78 -4.22
C PRO A 75 -3.12 6.21 -5.67
N GLU A 76 -1.92 6.20 -6.23
CA GLU A 76 -1.66 6.38 -7.65
C GLU A 76 -0.89 5.16 -8.13
N ILE A 77 -1.44 4.45 -9.09
CA ILE A 77 -0.88 3.18 -9.55
C ILE A 77 -0.30 3.36 -10.95
N THR A 78 0.99 3.00 -11.10
CA THR A 78 1.69 3.09 -12.37
C THR A 78 2.18 1.71 -12.78
N PRO A 79 1.78 1.21 -13.95
CA PRO A 79 2.32 -0.05 -14.45
C PRO A 79 3.82 0.08 -14.73
N LEU A 80 4.58 -0.96 -14.41
CA LEU A 80 6.01 -1.01 -14.65
C LEU A 80 6.33 -2.02 -15.76
N MET A 81 7.38 -1.74 -16.46
CA MET A 81 7.82 -2.64 -17.54
C MET A 81 8.67 -3.79 -17.00
#